data_a1a22e877f672fe86184a35c6b69aac0
#
_entry.id   a1a22e877f672fe86184a35c6b69aac0
#
_cell.length_a   1.000
_cell.length_b   1.000
_cell.length_c   1.000
_cell.angle_alpha   90.00
_cell.angle_beta   90.00
_cell.angle_gamma   90.00
#
_symmetry.space_group_name_H-M   'P 1'
#
loop_
_entity.id
_entity.type
_entity.pdbx_description
1 polymer ?
#
loop_
_entity_poly.entity_id
_entity_poly.type
_entity_poly.pdbx_seq_one_letter_code
_entity_poly.pdbx_strand_id
1 'polypeptide(L)'
;MGQRKLKIIALGSSVLVVALAAISQMQAQSKTPYPSMAPLDRYLMPDRNAEIALARSAAPDSISHDAKVLVLGPHGYETAVEGKNGWVCVVERGWMGPFDGELSANFWNPKIRGPLCFNPPAARSILPMTYKRTEMVLAGQSKAQVIDGIKTFIKQELPPLEPGAMSYMMSKDQYLTDNGRHNWMAHLMFYTPLMDGAVWGADLSKSPVMLNPQFSGAPEPIDVFMVPAGWWSDGTADPQVP
;
A
#
# COMPACT_ATOMS: atom_id res chain seq x y z
N MET A 1 -23.72 81.07 22.51
CA MET A 1 -22.39 80.81 22.00
C MET A 1 -21.89 79.49 22.57
N GLY A 2 -22.01 78.42 21.84
CA GLY A 2 -21.64 77.06 22.26
C GLY A 2 -20.70 76.45 21.27
N GLN A 3 -19.49 76.19 21.69
CA GLN A 3 -18.48 75.52 20.84
C GLN A 3 -18.73 74.02 20.79
N ARG A 4 -18.95 73.47 19.61
CA ARG A 4 -18.95 72.02 19.35
C ARG A 4 -17.50 71.56 19.16
N LYS A 5 -17.01 70.68 20.06
CA LYS A 5 -15.74 69.96 19.88
C LYS A 5 -15.94 68.75 18.99
N LEU A 6 -15.22 68.72 17.89
CA LEU A 6 -15.15 67.61 16.94
C LEU A 6 -14.28 66.49 17.59
N LYS A 7 -14.83 65.29 17.72
CA LYS A 7 -14.05 64.10 18.08
C LYS A 7 -13.66 63.36 16.82
N ILE A 8 -12.37 63.40 16.49
CA ILE A 8 -11.79 62.54 15.44
C ILE A 8 -11.56 61.16 16.04
N ILE A 9 -12.24 60.18 15.54
CA ILE A 9 -12.07 58.75 15.89
C ILE A 9 -11.01 58.20 14.97
N ALA A 10 -9.90 57.77 15.54
CA ALA A 10 -8.83 57.06 14.81
C ALA A 10 -9.29 55.58 14.55
N LEU A 11 -9.74 55.32 13.37
CA LEU A 11 -9.90 53.96 12.83
C LEU A 11 -8.78 53.72 11.81
N GLY A 12 -7.77 52.98 12.15
CA GLY A 12 -6.72 52.76 11.17
C GLY A 12 -5.57 51.86 11.56
N SER A 13 -5.72 50.88 12.46
CA SER A 13 -4.58 49.99 12.79
C SER A 13 -4.87 48.49 12.92
N SER A 14 -6.08 48.03 12.68
CA SER A 14 -6.43 46.62 12.93
C SER A 14 -6.48 45.73 11.68
N VAL A 15 -6.36 46.30 10.48
CA VAL A 15 -6.52 45.52 9.21
C VAL A 15 -5.21 44.91 8.72
N LEU A 16 -4.06 45.48 9.13
CA LEU A 16 -2.75 45.02 8.62
C LEU A 16 -2.20 43.75 9.30
N VAL A 17 -2.64 43.44 10.52
CA VAL A 17 -2.13 42.29 11.29
C VAL A 17 -2.80 40.97 10.87
N VAL A 18 -4.04 41.02 10.39
CA VAL A 18 -4.79 39.81 9.96
C VAL A 18 -4.29 39.28 8.62
N ALA A 19 -3.80 40.16 7.72
CA ALA A 19 -3.31 39.75 6.41
C ALA A 19 -1.96 39.01 6.47
N LEU A 20 -1.10 39.31 7.44
CA LEU A 20 0.20 38.66 7.61
C LEU A 20 0.08 37.25 8.24
N ALA A 21 -0.95 37.00 9.08
CA ALA A 21 -1.21 35.68 9.67
C ALA A 21 -1.77 34.68 8.62
N ALA A 22 -2.54 35.16 7.63
CA ALA A 22 -3.09 34.31 6.56
C ALA A 22 -2.03 33.82 5.58
N ILE A 23 -0.94 34.57 5.36
CA ILE A 23 0.14 34.19 4.44
C ILE A 23 1.04 33.10 5.05
N SER A 24 1.18 33.07 6.37
CA SER A 24 2.00 32.05 7.05
C SER A 24 1.35 30.65 7.10
N GLN A 25 0.05 30.53 6.90
CA GLN A 25 -0.64 29.23 6.87
C GLN A 25 -0.65 28.56 5.49
N MET A 26 -0.27 29.26 4.43
CA MET A 26 -0.18 28.69 3.08
C MET A 26 1.13 27.96 2.76
N GLN A 27 2.09 27.93 3.66
CA GLN A 27 3.43 27.33 3.39
C GLN A 27 3.71 26.00 4.06
N ALA A 28 2.75 25.41 4.77
CA ALA A 28 2.89 24.06 5.32
C ALA A 28 2.10 23.02 4.52
N GLN A 29 2.14 23.08 3.22
CA GLN A 29 1.92 21.88 2.42
C GLN A 29 3.16 21.00 2.60
N SER A 30 3.08 19.99 3.44
CA SER A 30 4.13 18.98 3.57
C SER A 30 4.40 18.43 2.17
N LYS A 31 5.59 18.75 1.62
CA LYS A 31 6.01 18.17 0.34
C LYS A 31 5.91 16.67 0.50
N THR A 32 5.08 16.02 -0.29
CA THR A 32 5.05 14.55 -0.39
C THR A 32 6.48 14.08 -0.57
N PRO A 33 7.03 13.24 0.30
CA PRO A 33 8.45 12.87 0.25
C PRO A 33 8.85 12.21 -1.08
N TYR A 34 7.87 11.60 -1.77
CA TYR A 34 8.03 10.93 -3.07
C TYR A 34 6.99 11.44 -4.06
N PRO A 35 7.18 12.64 -4.66
CA PRO A 35 6.16 13.26 -5.53
C PRO A 35 6.06 12.61 -6.91
N SER A 36 7.09 11.88 -7.35
CA SER A 36 7.17 11.21 -8.65
C SER A 36 8.03 9.96 -8.57
N MET A 37 7.96 9.13 -9.60
CA MET A 37 8.79 7.95 -9.74
C MET A 37 10.29 8.33 -9.79
N ALA A 38 11.10 7.68 -8.98
CA ALA A 38 12.56 7.71 -9.08
C ALA A 38 13.03 6.92 -10.33
N PRO A 39 14.30 7.02 -10.75
CA PRO A 39 14.87 6.13 -11.75
C PRO A 39 14.64 4.66 -11.41
N LEU A 40 14.35 3.84 -12.42
CA LEU A 40 13.91 2.45 -12.24
C LEU A 40 14.89 1.59 -11.42
N ASP A 41 16.18 1.80 -11.60
CA ASP A 41 17.25 1.10 -10.85
C ASP A 41 17.10 1.21 -9.33
N ARG A 42 16.44 2.28 -8.83
CA ARG A 42 16.16 2.46 -7.39
C ARG A 42 15.09 1.50 -6.88
N TYR A 43 14.27 0.94 -7.74
CA TYR A 43 13.22 -0.03 -7.40
C TYR A 43 13.68 -1.48 -7.58
N LEU A 44 14.66 -1.71 -8.43
CA LEU A 44 15.22 -3.05 -8.63
C LEU A 44 16.05 -3.46 -7.42
N MET A 45 16.05 -4.74 -7.10
CA MET A 45 17.01 -5.32 -6.18
C MET A 45 18.24 -5.79 -6.97
N PRO A 46 19.45 -5.32 -6.63
CA PRO A 46 20.64 -5.66 -7.41
C PRO A 46 21.02 -7.14 -7.31
N ASP A 47 20.66 -7.80 -6.23
CA ASP A 47 20.84 -9.23 -6.04
C ASP A 47 19.50 -9.97 -6.25
N ARG A 48 19.41 -10.70 -7.35
CA ARG A 48 18.24 -11.53 -7.68
C ARG A 48 17.95 -12.59 -6.61
N ASN A 49 18.99 -13.20 -6.03
CA ASN A 49 18.81 -14.21 -4.99
C ASN A 49 18.30 -13.60 -3.68
N ALA A 50 18.71 -12.39 -3.36
CA ALA A 50 18.16 -11.65 -2.22
C ALA A 50 16.67 -11.33 -2.43
N GLU A 51 16.23 -10.97 -3.65
CA GLU A 51 14.82 -10.75 -3.94
C GLU A 51 14.01 -12.05 -3.85
N ILE A 52 14.54 -13.17 -4.36
CA ILE A 52 13.92 -14.50 -4.22
C ILE A 52 13.75 -14.87 -2.75
N ALA A 53 14.79 -14.70 -1.94
CA ALA A 53 14.76 -14.99 -0.50
C ALA A 53 13.73 -14.12 0.22
N LEU A 54 13.70 -12.82 -0.08
CA LEU A 54 12.73 -11.88 0.48
C LEU A 54 11.29 -12.22 0.07
N ALA A 55 11.03 -12.58 -1.18
CA ALA A 55 9.72 -13.01 -1.63
C ALA A 55 9.23 -14.24 -0.86
N ARG A 56 10.09 -15.26 -0.71
CA ARG A 56 9.79 -16.49 0.02
C ARG A 56 9.54 -16.24 1.51
N SER A 57 10.21 -15.26 2.10
CA SER A 57 10.02 -14.94 3.52
C SER A 57 8.62 -14.41 3.86
N ALA A 58 7.76 -14.17 2.85
CA ALA A 58 6.36 -13.77 3.07
C ALA A 58 5.51 -14.86 3.71
N ALA A 59 5.84 -16.14 3.54
CA ALA A 59 5.07 -17.27 4.05
C ALA A 59 6.00 -18.33 4.69
N PRO A 60 5.45 -19.22 5.54
CA PRO A 60 6.24 -20.34 6.08
C PRO A 60 6.87 -21.19 4.97
N ASP A 61 8.03 -21.78 5.25
CA ASP A 61 8.79 -22.60 4.29
C ASP A 61 7.97 -23.73 3.68
N SER A 62 7.09 -24.36 4.47
CA SER A 62 6.15 -25.38 4.01
C SER A 62 5.23 -24.92 2.84
N ILE A 63 5.10 -23.63 2.62
CA ILE A 63 4.34 -23.02 1.54
C ILE A 63 5.29 -22.42 0.50
N SER A 64 6.23 -21.58 0.94
CA SER A 64 7.06 -20.77 0.05
C SER A 64 8.17 -21.53 -0.66
N HIS A 65 8.61 -22.68 -0.12
CA HIS A 65 9.66 -23.50 -0.72
C HIS A 65 9.31 -23.95 -2.15
N ASP A 66 8.09 -24.45 -2.35
CA ASP A 66 7.60 -24.94 -3.64
C ASP A 66 6.76 -23.90 -4.41
N ALA A 67 6.72 -22.65 -3.95
CA ALA A 67 6.00 -21.58 -4.63
C ALA A 67 6.77 -21.09 -5.87
N LYS A 68 6.02 -20.64 -6.88
CA LYS A 68 6.57 -19.80 -7.94
C LYS A 68 7.07 -18.50 -7.33
N VAL A 69 8.24 -18.04 -7.74
CA VAL A 69 8.78 -16.75 -7.30
C VAL A 69 8.93 -15.80 -8.47
N LEU A 70 8.35 -14.61 -8.31
CA LEU A 70 8.49 -13.50 -9.23
C LEU A 70 9.48 -12.48 -8.68
N VAL A 71 10.30 -11.92 -9.57
CA VAL A 71 11.20 -10.81 -9.28
C VAL A 71 10.94 -9.67 -10.25
N LEU A 72 11.18 -8.43 -9.81
CA LEU A 72 11.01 -7.26 -10.65
C LEU A 72 12.23 -7.08 -11.55
N GLY A 73 12.03 -7.24 -12.84
CA GLY A 73 12.99 -6.90 -13.88
C GLY A 73 12.71 -5.55 -14.54
N PRO A 74 13.55 -5.14 -15.51
CA PRO A 74 13.40 -3.86 -16.21
C PRO A 74 12.10 -3.75 -17.04
N HIS A 75 11.48 -4.87 -17.37
CA HIS A 75 10.25 -4.92 -18.18
C HIS A 75 9.02 -5.40 -17.41
N GLY A 76 9.11 -5.53 -16.09
CA GLY A 76 8.03 -6.01 -15.23
C GLY A 76 8.47 -7.22 -14.40
N TYR A 77 7.47 -7.84 -13.75
CA TYR A 77 7.73 -9.06 -13.01
C TYR A 77 7.99 -10.24 -13.93
N GLU A 78 9.05 -10.98 -13.65
CA GLU A 78 9.43 -12.17 -14.37
C GLU A 78 9.57 -13.37 -13.43
N THR A 79 9.36 -14.57 -13.94
CA THR A 79 9.54 -15.80 -13.16
C THR A 79 11.02 -16.03 -12.88
N ALA A 80 11.39 -16.03 -11.63
CA ALA A 80 12.73 -16.36 -11.15
C ALA A 80 12.85 -17.83 -10.77
N VAL A 81 11.78 -18.40 -10.21
CA VAL A 81 11.70 -19.80 -9.80
C VAL A 81 10.33 -20.34 -10.19
N GLU A 82 10.29 -21.46 -10.88
CA GLU A 82 9.03 -22.17 -11.15
C GLU A 82 8.51 -22.85 -9.88
N GLY A 83 7.17 -22.80 -9.70
CA GLY A 83 6.50 -23.40 -8.55
C GLY A 83 5.86 -24.74 -8.87
N LYS A 84 5.53 -25.51 -7.83
CA LYS A 84 4.87 -26.82 -7.93
C LYS A 84 3.54 -26.88 -7.19
N ASN A 85 3.27 -25.96 -6.26
CA ASN A 85 2.10 -25.98 -5.37
C ASN A 85 1.02 -24.94 -5.74
N GLY A 86 1.21 -24.18 -6.83
CA GLY A 86 0.31 -23.15 -7.31
C GLY A 86 0.37 -21.82 -6.55
N TRP A 87 1.14 -21.71 -5.47
CA TRP A 87 1.42 -20.46 -4.79
C TRP A 87 2.38 -19.59 -5.59
N VAL A 88 2.23 -18.26 -5.45
CA VAL A 88 3.10 -17.29 -6.11
C VAL A 88 3.58 -16.27 -5.07
N CYS A 89 4.90 -16.21 -4.87
CA CYS A 89 5.54 -15.24 -3.99
C CYS A 89 6.21 -14.13 -4.81
N VAL A 90 6.09 -12.89 -4.33
CA VAL A 90 6.59 -11.68 -5.01
C VAL A 90 6.98 -10.63 -4.00
N VAL A 91 7.90 -9.73 -4.34
CA VAL A 91 8.16 -8.52 -3.57
C VAL A 91 7.50 -7.34 -4.25
N GLU A 92 6.38 -6.88 -3.70
CA GLU A 92 5.68 -5.70 -4.22
C GLU A 92 6.43 -4.41 -3.95
N ARG A 93 6.11 -3.37 -4.71
CA ARG A 93 6.69 -2.02 -4.64
C ARG A 93 5.64 -1.02 -4.18
N GLY A 94 6.06 0.22 -3.94
CA GLY A 94 5.19 1.26 -3.42
C GLY A 94 3.91 1.52 -4.22
N TRP A 95 3.92 1.30 -5.53
CA TRP A 95 2.74 1.46 -6.40
C TRP A 95 1.65 0.41 -6.20
N MET A 96 1.92 -0.63 -5.40
CA MET A 96 0.88 -1.58 -4.95
C MET A 96 0.14 -1.10 -3.69
N GLY A 97 0.65 -0.06 -3.04
CA GLY A 97 -0.02 0.55 -1.90
C GLY A 97 -1.34 1.24 -2.28
N PRO A 98 -2.11 1.69 -1.27
CA PRO A 98 -3.38 2.38 -1.48
C PRO A 98 -3.19 3.67 -2.28
N PHE A 99 -4.20 4.04 -3.05
CA PHE A 99 -4.18 5.29 -3.84
C PHE A 99 -4.50 6.51 -2.98
N ASP A 100 -5.24 6.33 -1.91
CA ASP A 100 -5.71 7.36 -1.00
C ASP A 100 -5.19 7.13 0.43
N GLY A 101 -5.42 8.07 1.32
CA GLY A 101 -5.02 8.00 2.71
C GLY A 101 -3.51 8.23 2.94
N GLU A 102 -3.09 8.01 4.17
CA GLU A 102 -1.73 8.32 4.63
C GLU A 102 -0.66 7.48 3.90
N LEU A 103 -0.92 6.20 3.68
CA LEU A 103 0.01 5.30 3.02
C LEU A 103 0.20 5.61 1.53
N SER A 104 -0.71 6.37 0.93
CA SER A 104 -0.61 6.78 -0.47
C SER A 104 0.62 7.64 -0.76
N ALA A 105 1.21 8.26 0.25
CA ALA A 105 2.48 8.99 0.16
C ALA A 105 3.66 8.07 -0.23
N ASN A 106 3.56 6.77 0.03
CA ASN A 106 4.59 5.79 -0.31
C ASN A 106 4.49 5.25 -1.74
N PHE A 107 3.53 5.70 -2.55
CA PHE A 107 3.31 5.18 -3.91
C PHE A 107 4.60 5.19 -4.76
N TRP A 108 5.37 6.27 -4.70
CA TRP A 108 6.64 6.41 -5.41
C TRP A 108 7.87 6.16 -4.52
N ASN A 109 7.70 5.65 -3.31
CA ASN A 109 8.83 5.36 -2.43
C ASN A 109 9.66 4.17 -2.96
N PRO A 110 10.90 4.39 -3.41
CA PRO A 110 11.72 3.35 -4.02
C PRO A 110 12.26 2.32 -3.01
N LYS A 111 12.10 2.56 -1.71
CA LYS A 111 12.53 1.64 -0.66
C LYS A 111 11.49 0.56 -0.35
N ILE A 112 10.22 0.76 -0.74
CA ILE A 112 9.16 -0.19 -0.41
C ILE A 112 9.49 -1.58 -0.95
N ARG A 113 9.42 -2.54 -0.04
CA ARG A 113 9.58 -3.97 -0.28
C ARG A 113 8.51 -4.70 0.52
N GLY A 114 7.42 -5.03 -0.16
CA GLY A 114 6.28 -5.75 0.41
C GLY A 114 6.26 -7.20 -0.09
N PRO A 115 6.93 -8.13 0.60
CA PRO A 115 6.88 -9.54 0.22
C PRO A 115 5.50 -10.13 0.53
N LEU A 116 4.92 -10.79 -0.47
CA LEU A 116 3.61 -11.43 -0.44
C LEU A 116 3.69 -12.83 -1.07
N CYS A 117 2.97 -13.79 -0.51
CA CYS A 117 2.73 -15.08 -1.16
C CYS A 117 1.22 -15.26 -1.34
N PHE A 118 0.77 -15.25 -2.57
CA PHE A 118 -0.61 -15.45 -2.98
C PHE A 118 -0.91 -16.94 -3.12
N ASN A 119 -2.05 -17.39 -2.57
CA ASN A 119 -2.55 -18.73 -2.82
C ASN A 119 -3.07 -18.87 -4.28
N PRO A 120 -3.34 -20.09 -4.78
CA PRO A 120 -3.77 -20.27 -6.16
C PRO A 120 -5.00 -19.44 -6.58
N PRO A 121 -6.08 -19.30 -5.78
CA PRO A 121 -7.17 -18.36 -6.10
C PRO A 121 -6.72 -16.90 -6.22
N ALA A 122 -5.94 -16.40 -5.26
CA ALA A 122 -5.46 -15.00 -5.30
C ALA A 122 -4.44 -14.79 -6.43
N ALA A 123 -3.60 -15.78 -6.75
CA ALA A 123 -2.67 -15.70 -7.86
C ALA A 123 -3.40 -15.54 -9.22
N ARG A 124 -4.63 -16.04 -9.35
CA ARG A 124 -5.43 -15.88 -10.57
C ARG A 124 -6.33 -14.65 -10.57
N SER A 125 -6.80 -14.19 -9.41
CA SER A 125 -7.81 -13.13 -9.32
C SER A 125 -7.31 -11.80 -8.71
N ILE A 126 -6.22 -11.81 -7.94
CA ILE A 126 -5.64 -10.60 -7.30
C ILE A 126 -4.31 -10.20 -7.96
N LEU A 127 -3.39 -11.13 -8.14
CA LEU A 127 -2.07 -10.87 -8.71
C LEU A 127 -2.10 -10.20 -10.11
N PRO A 128 -3.12 -10.37 -10.97
CA PRO A 128 -3.22 -9.62 -12.23
C PRO A 128 -3.20 -8.09 -12.05
N MET A 129 -3.71 -7.56 -10.92
CA MET A 129 -3.62 -6.12 -10.62
C MET A 129 -2.17 -5.68 -10.37
N THR A 130 -1.36 -6.52 -9.71
CA THR A 130 0.08 -6.27 -9.50
C THR A 130 0.81 -6.14 -10.84
N TYR A 131 0.53 -7.03 -11.78
CA TYR A 131 1.11 -6.94 -13.12
C TYR A 131 0.66 -5.66 -13.83
N LYS A 132 -0.64 -5.37 -13.83
CA LYS A 132 -1.18 -4.20 -14.55
C LYS A 132 -0.67 -2.88 -14.00
N ARG A 133 -0.64 -2.70 -12.67
CA ARG A 133 -0.05 -1.50 -12.06
C ARG A 133 1.42 -1.35 -12.42
N THR A 134 2.18 -2.44 -12.37
CA THR A 134 3.60 -2.44 -12.70
C THR A 134 3.84 -2.09 -14.16
N GLU A 135 3.09 -2.67 -15.10
CA GLU A 135 3.12 -2.34 -16.53
C GLU A 135 2.95 -0.83 -16.75
N MET A 136 1.90 -0.25 -16.17
CA MET A 136 1.59 1.18 -16.35
C MET A 136 2.66 2.08 -15.73
N VAL A 137 3.19 1.71 -14.56
CA VAL A 137 4.28 2.46 -13.91
C VAL A 137 5.55 2.42 -14.75
N LEU A 138 5.93 1.26 -15.26
CA LEU A 138 7.11 1.12 -16.12
C LEU A 138 6.94 1.82 -17.47
N ALA A 139 5.71 1.98 -17.94
CA ALA A 139 5.39 2.83 -19.10
C ALA A 139 5.43 4.34 -18.79
N GLY A 140 5.83 4.74 -17.58
CA GLY A 140 5.99 6.15 -17.19
C GLY A 140 4.68 6.88 -16.87
N GLN A 141 3.58 6.13 -16.60
CA GLN A 141 2.30 6.74 -16.27
C GLN A 141 2.32 7.38 -14.88
N SER A 142 1.67 8.53 -14.77
CA SER A 142 1.44 9.19 -13.48
C SER A 142 0.49 8.37 -12.58
N LYS A 143 0.49 8.65 -11.27
CA LYS A 143 -0.44 8.01 -10.32
C LYS A 143 -1.90 8.12 -10.77
N ALA A 144 -2.32 9.29 -11.29
CA ALA A 144 -3.69 9.49 -11.78
C ALA A 144 -4.00 8.59 -12.99
N GLN A 145 -3.07 8.47 -13.94
CA GLN A 145 -3.22 7.58 -15.09
C GLN A 145 -3.26 6.10 -14.68
N VAL A 146 -2.46 5.71 -13.69
CA VAL A 146 -2.52 4.35 -13.12
C VAL A 146 -3.91 4.07 -12.52
N ILE A 147 -4.47 5.01 -11.75
CA ILE A 147 -5.83 4.88 -11.18
C ILE A 147 -6.87 4.68 -12.28
N ASP A 148 -6.85 5.53 -13.32
CA ASP A 148 -7.82 5.44 -14.41
C ASP A 148 -7.64 4.17 -15.25
N GLY A 149 -6.39 3.75 -15.47
CA GLY A 149 -6.07 2.51 -16.14
C GLY A 149 -6.54 1.27 -15.36
N ILE A 150 -6.38 1.26 -14.04
CA ILE A 150 -6.90 0.17 -13.18
C ILE A 150 -8.42 0.11 -13.23
N LYS A 151 -9.11 1.24 -13.16
CA LYS A 151 -10.58 1.27 -13.31
C LYS A 151 -11.05 0.67 -14.64
N THR A 152 -10.30 0.93 -15.71
CA THR A 152 -10.58 0.36 -17.03
C THR A 152 -10.30 -1.15 -17.06
N PHE A 153 -9.14 -1.56 -16.54
CA PHE A 153 -8.74 -2.97 -16.45
C PHE A 153 -9.73 -3.82 -15.67
N ILE A 154 -10.23 -3.31 -14.53
CA ILE A 154 -11.23 -3.99 -13.71
C ILE A 154 -12.52 -4.29 -14.51
N LYS A 155 -12.95 -3.34 -15.34
CA LYS A 155 -14.19 -3.49 -16.11
C LYS A 155 -14.07 -4.44 -17.28
N GLN A 156 -12.89 -4.59 -17.86
CA GLN A 156 -12.70 -5.23 -19.15
C GLN A 156 -11.91 -6.55 -19.07
N GLU A 157 -10.96 -6.65 -18.15
CA GLU A 157 -9.93 -7.68 -18.22
C GLU A 157 -9.69 -8.42 -16.89
N LEU A 158 -10.03 -7.80 -15.73
CA LEU A 158 -9.74 -8.44 -14.44
C LEU A 158 -10.59 -9.71 -14.27
N PRO A 159 -9.97 -10.87 -14.01
CA PRO A 159 -10.70 -12.07 -13.67
C PRO A 159 -11.58 -11.86 -12.44
N PRO A 160 -12.75 -12.51 -12.36
CA PRO A 160 -13.57 -12.48 -11.16
C PRO A 160 -12.80 -12.95 -9.94
N LEU A 161 -13.06 -12.30 -8.79
CA LEU A 161 -12.48 -12.72 -7.53
C LEU A 161 -12.87 -14.16 -7.21
N GLU A 162 -11.88 -15.03 -7.03
CA GLU A 162 -12.11 -16.42 -6.70
C GLU A 162 -12.36 -16.61 -5.20
N PRO A 163 -13.32 -17.48 -4.81
CA PRO A 163 -13.54 -17.82 -3.41
C PRO A 163 -12.27 -18.36 -2.73
N GLY A 164 -12.01 -17.90 -1.51
CA GLY A 164 -10.85 -18.31 -0.73
C GLY A 164 -9.54 -17.66 -1.17
N ALA A 165 -9.59 -16.62 -1.99
CA ALA A 165 -8.41 -15.83 -2.33
C ALA A 165 -7.78 -15.21 -1.07
N MET A 166 -6.49 -15.50 -0.84
CA MET A 166 -5.75 -14.98 0.31
C MET A 166 -4.25 -14.88 0.03
N SER A 167 -3.55 -14.11 0.86
CA SER A 167 -2.09 -14.04 0.83
C SER A 167 -1.49 -14.02 2.23
N TYR A 168 -0.24 -14.42 2.30
CA TYR A 168 0.62 -14.24 3.48
C TYR A 168 1.47 -12.99 3.32
N MET A 169 1.61 -12.23 4.41
CA MET A 169 2.55 -11.13 4.56
C MET A 169 3.23 -11.23 5.94
N MET A 170 4.11 -12.23 6.09
CA MET A 170 4.71 -12.61 7.37
C MET A 170 6.23 -12.41 7.42
N SER A 171 6.79 -11.61 6.52
CA SER A 171 8.23 -11.32 6.54
C SER A 171 8.57 -10.28 7.60
N LYS A 172 9.56 -10.55 8.43
CA LYS A 172 10.15 -9.54 9.32
C LYS A 172 11.03 -8.52 8.56
N ASP A 173 11.49 -8.88 7.35
CA ASP A 173 12.41 -8.09 6.53
C ASP A 173 11.67 -7.19 5.52
N GLN A 174 10.33 -7.07 5.63
CA GLN A 174 9.56 -6.15 4.83
C GLN A 174 9.89 -4.69 5.15
N TYR A 175 9.81 -3.80 4.14
CA TYR A 175 9.95 -2.37 4.30
C TYR A 175 8.74 -1.67 3.69
N LEU A 176 7.82 -1.18 4.51
CA LEU A 176 6.51 -0.67 4.06
C LEU A 176 6.33 0.83 4.31
N THR A 177 7.15 1.43 5.17
CA THR A 177 7.07 2.84 5.53
C THR A 177 8.41 3.38 5.98
N ASP A 178 8.63 4.68 5.81
CA ASP A 178 9.78 5.39 6.37
C ASP A 178 9.58 5.78 7.85
N ASN A 179 8.38 5.60 8.38
CA ASN A 179 8.02 6.02 9.72
C ASN A 179 8.23 4.88 10.74
N GLY A 180 8.98 5.14 11.81
CA GLY A 180 9.13 4.24 12.95
C GLY A 180 9.68 2.86 12.58
N ARG A 181 8.90 1.82 12.90
CA ARG A 181 9.19 0.47 12.41
C ARG A 181 8.85 0.41 10.94
N HIS A 182 9.76 -0.10 10.13
CA HIS A 182 9.57 -0.19 8.68
C HIS A 182 8.61 -1.32 8.27
N ASN A 183 8.40 -2.29 9.15
CA ASN A 183 7.52 -3.45 8.94
C ASN A 183 6.19 -3.31 9.68
N TRP A 184 5.18 -3.98 9.17
CA TRP A 184 3.93 -4.25 9.87
C TRP A 184 3.99 -5.63 10.54
N MET A 185 3.02 -5.88 11.43
CA MET A 185 2.87 -7.19 12.06
C MET A 185 2.71 -8.30 11.00
N ALA A 186 3.16 -9.49 11.35
CA ALA A 186 2.93 -10.68 10.54
C ALA A 186 1.43 -10.95 10.45
N HIS A 187 0.89 -11.03 9.23
CA HIS A 187 -0.54 -11.21 9.02
C HIS A 187 -0.88 -11.97 7.73
N LEU A 188 -2.11 -12.46 7.70
CA LEU A 188 -2.76 -12.98 6.51
C LEU A 188 -3.75 -11.94 6.00
N MET A 189 -3.92 -11.86 4.68
CA MET A 189 -4.93 -11.05 4.02
C MET A 189 -5.92 -11.97 3.30
N PHE A 190 -7.20 -11.74 3.52
CA PHE A 190 -8.30 -12.41 2.83
C PHE A 190 -8.99 -11.39 1.94
N TYR A 191 -9.20 -11.76 0.69
CA TYR A 191 -9.83 -10.92 -0.33
C TYR A 191 -11.27 -11.36 -0.54
N THR A 192 -12.20 -10.42 -0.39
CA THR A 192 -13.63 -10.70 -0.54
C THR A 192 -14.28 -9.64 -1.44
N PRO A 193 -15.43 -9.93 -2.05
CA PRO A 193 -16.29 -8.87 -2.56
C PRO A 193 -16.62 -7.87 -1.44
N LEU A 194 -16.97 -6.63 -1.81
CA LEU A 194 -17.37 -5.61 -0.83
C LEU A 194 -18.50 -6.14 0.05
N MET A 195 -18.31 -6.06 1.37
CA MET A 195 -19.27 -6.53 2.36
C MET A 195 -19.16 -5.77 3.68
N ASP A 196 -20.18 -5.94 4.55
CA ASP A 196 -20.10 -5.42 5.90
C ASP A 196 -19.02 -6.18 6.70
N GLY A 197 -18.04 -5.47 7.23
CA GLY A 197 -16.96 -6.03 8.05
C GLY A 197 -17.47 -6.82 9.27
N ALA A 198 -18.65 -6.48 9.79
CA ALA A 198 -19.27 -7.18 10.91
C ALA A 198 -19.59 -8.66 10.58
N VAL A 199 -19.79 -9.01 9.31
CA VAL A 199 -19.99 -10.41 8.87
C VAL A 199 -18.77 -11.28 9.19
N TRP A 200 -17.57 -10.68 9.15
CA TRP A 200 -16.31 -11.33 9.53
C TRP A 200 -15.92 -11.06 10.98
N GLY A 201 -16.73 -10.29 11.72
CA GLY A 201 -16.40 -9.85 13.06
C GLY A 201 -15.23 -8.84 13.08
N ALA A 202 -14.99 -8.15 11.95
CA ALA A 202 -13.88 -7.22 11.84
C ALA A 202 -14.07 -6.01 12.76
N ASP A 203 -12.95 -5.55 13.34
CA ASP A 203 -12.86 -4.37 14.22
C ASP A 203 -13.76 -4.41 15.47
N LEU A 204 -14.28 -5.60 15.80
CA LEU A 204 -15.02 -5.80 17.04
C LEU A 204 -14.06 -5.98 18.23
N SER A 205 -14.56 -5.64 19.43
CA SER A 205 -13.76 -5.82 20.65
C SER A 205 -13.25 -7.26 20.79
N LYS A 206 -11.93 -7.41 20.94
CA LYS A 206 -11.23 -8.70 21.05
C LYS A 206 -11.29 -9.60 19.79
N SER A 207 -11.77 -9.09 18.66
CA SER A 207 -11.62 -9.80 17.39
C SER A 207 -10.19 -9.61 16.86
N PRO A 208 -9.53 -10.68 16.38
CA PRO A 208 -8.27 -10.54 15.66
C PRO A 208 -8.46 -10.10 14.21
N VAL A 209 -9.69 -10.09 13.71
CA VAL A 209 -9.98 -9.71 12.32
C VAL A 209 -10.08 -8.20 12.21
N MET A 210 -9.35 -7.64 11.26
CA MET A 210 -9.35 -6.21 10.93
C MET A 210 -9.77 -6.03 9.47
N LEU A 211 -10.67 -5.08 9.19
CA LEU A 211 -10.90 -4.61 7.83
C LEU A 211 -9.91 -3.49 7.53
N ASN A 212 -9.18 -3.59 6.43
CA ASN A 212 -8.28 -2.53 6.02
C ASN A 212 -8.99 -1.53 5.09
N PRO A 213 -9.50 -0.41 5.60
CA PRO A 213 -10.30 0.53 4.82
C PRO A 213 -9.48 1.23 3.73
N GLN A 214 -8.15 1.26 3.84
CA GLN A 214 -7.29 1.90 2.84
C GLN A 214 -7.11 1.07 1.57
N PHE A 215 -7.32 -0.25 1.67
CA PHE A 215 -7.26 -1.19 0.54
C PHE A 215 -8.64 -1.66 0.10
N SER A 216 -9.70 -1.20 0.76
CA SER A 216 -11.06 -1.66 0.50
C SER A 216 -11.80 -0.71 -0.44
N GLY A 217 -12.40 -1.25 -1.48
CA GLY A 217 -13.42 -0.60 -2.29
C GLY A 217 -12.97 0.37 -3.37
N ALA A 218 -11.71 0.82 -3.43
CA ALA A 218 -11.33 1.79 -4.47
C ALA A 218 -9.82 1.76 -4.80
N PRO A 219 -9.47 1.61 -6.07
CA PRO A 219 -10.36 1.42 -7.24
C PRO A 219 -10.82 -0.04 -7.42
N GLU A 220 -10.16 -0.98 -6.73
CA GLU A 220 -10.47 -2.41 -6.77
C GLU A 220 -11.73 -2.67 -5.93
N PRO A 221 -12.78 -3.32 -6.47
CA PRO A 221 -14.04 -3.55 -5.77
C PRO A 221 -13.96 -4.76 -4.83
N ILE A 222 -13.00 -4.75 -3.92
CA ILE A 222 -12.75 -5.80 -2.94
C ILE A 222 -12.57 -5.21 -1.55
N ASP A 223 -12.86 -6.02 -0.53
CA ASP A 223 -12.42 -5.80 0.84
C ASP A 223 -11.21 -6.66 1.15
N VAL A 224 -10.32 -6.12 1.98
CA VAL A 224 -9.12 -6.80 2.46
C VAL A 224 -9.24 -6.95 3.98
N PHE A 225 -9.55 -8.17 4.42
CA PHE A 225 -9.53 -8.52 5.84
C PHE A 225 -8.14 -9.02 6.22
N MET A 226 -7.61 -8.49 7.31
CA MET A 226 -6.32 -8.90 7.85
C MET A 226 -6.50 -9.64 9.16
N VAL A 227 -5.71 -10.71 9.33
CA VAL A 227 -5.66 -11.48 10.58
C VAL A 227 -4.19 -11.57 11.02
N PRO A 228 -3.83 -11.00 12.19
CA PRO A 228 -2.49 -11.14 12.74
C PRO A 228 -2.12 -12.61 12.96
N ALA A 229 -0.93 -13.01 12.54
CA ALA A 229 -0.45 -14.37 12.69
C ALA A 229 0.24 -14.64 14.04
N GLY A 230 0.73 -13.60 14.71
CA GLY A 230 1.51 -13.72 15.95
C GLY A 230 2.95 -14.25 15.79
N TRP A 231 3.31 -14.69 14.59
CA TRP A 231 4.60 -15.29 14.26
C TRP A 231 5.07 -14.79 12.90
N TRP A 232 6.37 -14.53 12.79
CA TRP A 232 7.00 -14.36 11.49
C TRP A 232 7.08 -15.69 10.74
N SER A 233 7.30 -15.64 9.44
CA SER A 233 7.38 -16.83 8.59
C SER A 233 8.49 -17.83 9.00
N ASP A 234 9.53 -17.37 9.70
CA ASP A 234 10.61 -18.18 10.23
C ASP A 234 10.30 -18.85 11.59
N GLY A 235 9.05 -18.68 12.08
CA GLY A 235 8.58 -19.25 13.35
C GLY A 235 8.95 -18.45 14.59
N THR A 236 9.64 -17.32 14.46
CA THR A 236 9.89 -16.43 15.60
C THR A 236 8.65 -15.60 15.92
N ALA A 237 8.44 -15.31 17.22
CA ALA A 237 7.29 -14.52 17.65
C ALA A 237 7.34 -13.10 17.10
N ASP A 238 6.18 -12.58 16.67
CA ASP A 238 6.05 -11.17 16.31
C ASP A 238 5.72 -10.33 17.55
N PRO A 239 6.63 -9.46 18.02
CA PRO A 239 6.40 -8.66 19.22
C PRO A 239 5.34 -7.55 19.03
N GLN A 240 4.78 -7.40 17.83
CA GLN A 240 3.72 -6.44 17.54
C GLN A 240 2.32 -7.03 17.79
N VAL A 241 2.24 -8.35 17.92
CA VAL A 241 1.00 -9.08 18.22
C VAL A 241 1.09 -9.61 19.65
N PRO A 242 0.22 -9.17 20.57
CA PRO A 242 0.26 -9.57 21.97
C PRO A 242 -0.11 -11.04 22.20
#